data_a82e46d5ce7cf861fb37880e04c9daa9
#
_entry.id   a82e46d5ce7cf861fb37880e04c9daa9
#
_cell.length_a   1.000
_cell.length_b   1.000
_cell.length_c   1.000
_cell.angle_alpha   90.00
_cell.angle_beta   90.00
_cell.angle_gamma   90.00
#
_symmetry.space_group_name_H-M   'P 1'
#
loop_
_entity.id
_entity.type
_entity.pdbx_description
1 polymer ?
#
loop_
_entity_poly.entity_id
_entity_poly.type
_entity_poly.pdbx_seq_one_letter_code
_entity_poly.pdbx_strand_id
1 'polypeptide(L)'
;MRKSIATVSLSGSLGEKLAAAARAGFDGVEIFENDLLASPLAPEEVRDRAADLGLTIDLYQPMRDIEAVPAELFARNLRRAGRKFEVMRRLGTDTLLVCSSVSPHAEDDDALAAAQLHALAERAREAGVRIAYEALAWGRHVSTYDHAWRIVAAAGHPALGICLDSFHILSRGSDLRGIADIPGEKIFFLQLADAPLMAMDVLQWSRHYRCFPGQGGFDVAGLVRQAVRAGYEGPLSLEVFNDVFRQAEAGSTAVDALRSLIALEDAAGIAGLPGPVVPSGVAFAELATPDPGPVGELLGALGFARTGKHTTKPVELWTQGEARVLLNTAAGGRRASTALAAIGLETPDPGGAARRAEALLAPVLPRRRAAGDVPLDAVAAPDGTALFFCATGRGGLPDWTGDFAAVPARGAARGTGIGRVDHVALTQPWHQYDEAVLFHRTVLGLSPHDSVEIADPYGLFRSRALTGGTGEARLGEARLVLNLAPVPTEDAGRAQHLAFATDDIVATARLVRERGAALLAIPANYHDDLDARFVFAPGELDTYRELGILYDRDERGGEFRHFYTASTGRIFFEVVQRTGGYQGYGAANAPVRLAAQGAAGH
;
A
#
# COMPACT_ATOMS: atom_id res chain seq x y z
N MET A 1 14.57 -15.38 -6.70
CA MET A 1 13.89 -16.17 -7.76
C MET A 1 13.53 -15.26 -8.93
N ARG A 2 13.26 -15.78 -10.13
CA ARG A 2 12.69 -15.00 -11.25
C ARG A 2 11.32 -14.45 -10.85
N LYS A 3 10.95 -13.28 -11.38
CA LYS A 3 9.70 -12.60 -11.07
C LYS A 3 8.86 -12.39 -12.33
N SER A 4 7.62 -12.82 -12.28
CA SER A 4 6.67 -12.75 -13.39
C SER A 4 5.36 -12.06 -12.95
N ILE A 5 4.58 -11.62 -13.92
CA ILE A 5 3.28 -10.99 -13.65
C ILE A 5 2.28 -11.36 -14.75
N ALA A 6 1.09 -11.76 -14.37
CA ALA A 6 -0.01 -11.96 -15.30
C ALA A 6 -0.50 -10.62 -15.87
N THR A 7 -0.67 -10.55 -17.19
CA THR A 7 -1.11 -9.32 -17.87
C THR A 7 -2.47 -8.84 -17.39
N VAL A 8 -3.31 -9.72 -16.83
CA VAL A 8 -4.59 -9.36 -16.21
C VAL A 8 -4.44 -8.44 -14.99
N SER A 9 -3.28 -8.44 -14.34
CA SER A 9 -3.00 -7.62 -13.15
C SER A 9 -2.77 -6.13 -13.45
N LEU A 10 -2.61 -5.78 -14.74
CA LEU A 10 -2.29 -4.43 -15.20
C LEU A 10 -3.39 -3.86 -16.10
N SER A 11 -3.49 -2.54 -16.15
CA SER A 11 -4.37 -1.80 -17.07
C SER A 11 -3.72 -1.61 -18.45
N GLY A 12 -4.51 -1.18 -19.44
CA GLY A 12 -4.04 -0.82 -20.77
C GLY A 12 -4.05 -1.97 -21.78
N SER A 13 -3.54 -1.70 -22.98
CA SER A 13 -3.36 -2.70 -24.05
C SER A 13 -2.24 -3.68 -23.71
N LEU A 14 -2.24 -4.87 -24.35
CA LEU A 14 -1.18 -5.86 -24.13
C LEU A 14 0.23 -5.28 -24.30
N GLY A 15 0.43 -4.45 -25.34
CA GLY A 15 1.73 -3.81 -25.57
C GLY A 15 2.17 -2.84 -24.46
N GLU A 16 1.23 -2.10 -23.86
CA GLU A 16 1.50 -1.20 -22.72
C GLU A 16 1.81 -2.00 -21.45
N LYS A 17 1.08 -3.12 -21.20
CA LYS A 17 1.33 -4.02 -20.08
C LYS A 17 2.71 -4.65 -20.15
N LEU A 18 3.13 -5.16 -21.33
CA LEU A 18 4.49 -5.69 -21.54
C LEU A 18 5.56 -4.63 -21.26
N ALA A 19 5.36 -3.41 -21.79
CA ALA A 19 6.29 -2.32 -21.56
C ALA A 19 6.35 -1.88 -20.08
N ALA A 20 5.23 -1.90 -19.35
CA ALA A 20 5.17 -1.59 -17.93
C ALA A 20 5.91 -2.64 -17.09
N ALA A 21 5.66 -3.93 -17.34
CA ALA A 21 6.35 -5.03 -16.67
C ALA A 21 7.87 -4.97 -16.88
N ALA A 22 8.32 -4.77 -18.11
CA ALA A 22 9.74 -4.66 -18.44
C ALA A 22 10.42 -3.46 -17.75
N ARG A 23 9.77 -2.27 -17.80
CA ARG A 23 10.32 -1.07 -17.14
C ARG A 23 10.39 -1.20 -15.62
N ALA A 24 9.45 -1.93 -15.02
CA ALA A 24 9.49 -2.21 -13.59
C ALA A 24 10.64 -3.16 -13.20
N GLY A 25 11.08 -4.04 -14.12
CA GLY A 25 12.16 -5.00 -13.91
C GLY A 25 11.69 -6.45 -13.71
N PHE A 26 10.51 -6.81 -14.20
CA PHE A 26 10.08 -8.22 -14.24
C PHE A 26 10.92 -9.01 -15.24
N ASP A 27 11.10 -10.30 -14.96
CA ASP A 27 11.81 -11.25 -15.84
C ASP A 27 10.87 -11.90 -16.86
N GLY A 28 9.57 -11.95 -16.58
CA GLY A 28 8.60 -12.62 -17.43
C GLY A 28 7.16 -12.18 -17.19
N VAL A 29 6.27 -12.71 -18.04
CA VAL A 29 4.82 -12.45 -17.98
C VAL A 29 4.02 -13.72 -18.21
N GLU A 30 2.81 -13.75 -17.64
CA GLU A 30 1.76 -14.67 -18.05
C GLU A 30 0.82 -13.96 -19.01
N ILE A 31 0.54 -14.54 -20.16
CA ILE A 31 -0.40 -13.96 -21.13
C ILE A 31 -1.82 -14.41 -20.80
N PHE A 32 -2.64 -13.46 -20.36
CA PHE A 32 -4.07 -13.67 -20.21
C PHE A 32 -4.74 -13.69 -21.59
N GLU A 33 -5.49 -14.75 -21.87
CA GLU A 33 -6.08 -14.99 -23.21
C GLU A 33 -6.86 -13.80 -23.77
N ASN A 34 -7.67 -13.13 -22.93
CA ASN A 34 -8.45 -12.00 -23.39
C ASN A 34 -7.58 -10.80 -23.81
N ASP A 35 -6.42 -10.62 -23.22
CA ASP A 35 -5.49 -9.55 -23.63
C ASP A 35 -4.90 -9.84 -25.01
N LEU A 36 -4.59 -11.11 -25.32
CA LEU A 36 -4.15 -11.52 -26.63
C LEU A 36 -5.29 -11.37 -27.67
N LEU A 37 -6.50 -11.81 -27.32
CA LEU A 37 -7.67 -11.71 -28.22
C LEU A 37 -8.04 -10.27 -28.56
N ALA A 38 -7.84 -9.35 -27.60
CA ALA A 38 -8.09 -7.92 -27.80
C ALA A 38 -6.91 -7.19 -28.48
N SER A 39 -5.75 -7.83 -28.62
CA SER A 39 -4.56 -7.23 -29.21
C SER A 39 -4.65 -7.22 -30.74
N PRO A 40 -4.19 -6.13 -31.39
CA PRO A 40 -4.02 -6.11 -32.84
C PRO A 40 -2.79 -6.91 -33.32
N LEU A 41 -1.90 -7.32 -32.39
CA LEU A 41 -0.66 -8.04 -32.70
C LEU A 41 -0.93 -9.53 -32.86
N ALA A 42 -0.30 -10.16 -33.85
CA ALA A 42 -0.27 -11.61 -33.97
C ALA A 42 0.55 -12.24 -32.83
N PRO A 43 0.33 -13.54 -32.48
CA PRO A 43 1.08 -14.18 -31.41
C PRO A 43 2.59 -14.10 -31.55
N GLU A 44 3.13 -14.20 -32.79
CA GLU A 44 4.56 -14.05 -33.08
C GLU A 44 5.06 -12.64 -32.77
N GLU A 45 4.28 -11.61 -33.11
CA GLU A 45 4.63 -10.22 -32.85
C GLU A 45 4.63 -9.93 -31.34
N VAL A 46 3.71 -10.56 -30.58
CA VAL A 46 3.71 -10.48 -29.11
C VAL A 46 4.95 -11.14 -28.53
N ARG A 47 5.33 -12.35 -29.02
CA ARG A 47 6.57 -13.03 -28.64
C ARG A 47 7.79 -12.15 -28.90
N ASP A 48 7.93 -11.66 -30.12
CA ASP A 48 9.09 -10.87 -30.54
C ASP A 48 9.18 -9.57 -29.71
N ARG A 49 8.04 -8.89 -29.47
CA ARG A 49 7.98 -7.72 -28.59
C ARG A 49 8.35 -8.03 -27.15
N ALA A 50 7.90 -9.15 -26.57
CA ALA A 50 8.30 -9.56 -25.23
C ALA A 50 9.82 -9.80 -25.16
N ALA A 51 10.38 -10.51 -26.16
CA ALA A 51 11.82 -10.77 -26.27
C ALA A 51 12.64 -9.47 -26.41
N ASP A 52 12.20 -8.51 -27.24
CA ASP A 52 12.84 -7.21 -27.39
C ASP A 52 12.85 -6.41 -26.08
N LEU A 53 11.87 -6.63 -25.21
CA LEU A 53 11.76 -6.02 -23.88
C LEU A 53 12.51 -6.81 -22.80
N GLY A 54 13.15 -7.94 -23.15
CA GLY A 54 13.84 -8.82 -22.19
C GLY A 54 12.91 -9.68 -21.35
N LEU A 55 11.64 -9.82 -21.73
CA LEU A 55 10.65 -10.63 -21.02
C LEU A 55 10.53 -12.02 -21.63
N THR A 56 10.38 -13.05 -20.79
CA THR A 56 9.90 -14.38 -21.20
C THR A 56 8.38 -14.43 -21.11
N ILE A 57 7.75 -15.28 -21.92
CA ILE A 57 6.34 -15.63 -21.76
C ILE A 57 6.29 -16.96 -21.02
N ASP A 58 6.03 -16.89 -19.70
CA ASP A 58 6.18 -18.03 -18.80
C ASP A 58 4.96 -18.96 -18.81
N LEU A 59 3.76 -18.42 -19.13
CA LEU A 59 2.51 -19.16 -19.09
C LEU A 59 1.45 -18.51 -19.98
N TYR A 60 0.60 -19.35 -20.59
CA TYR A 60 -0.62 -18.92 -21.28
C TYR A 60 -1.86 -19.36 -20.50
N GLN A 61 -2.84 -18.48 -20.29
CA GLN A 61 -3.96 -18.71 -19.40
C GLN A 61 -5.26 -18.02 -19.82
N PRO A 62 -6.41 -18.55 -19.34
CA PRO A 62 -6.67 -19.88 -18.81
C PRO A 62 -7.34 -20.81 -19.83
N MET A 63 -7.28 -22.12 -19.59
CA MET A 63 -8.19 -23.09 -20.20
C MET A 63 -9.07 -23.72 -19.13
N ARG A 64 -10.38 -23.82 -19.37
CA ARG A 64 -11.37 -24.21 -18.38
C ARG A 64 -12.29 -25.31 -18.89
N ASP A 65 -12.94 -26.01 -17.93
CA ASP A 65 -14.00 -26.99 -18.17
C ASP A 65 -13.53 -28.17 -19.04
N ILE A 66 -12.36 -28.73 -18.73
CA ILE A 66 -11.73 -29.78 -19.52
C ILE A 66 -12.11 -31.16 -19.01
N GLU A 67 -11.91 -31.38 -17.70
CA GLU A 67 -11.90 -32.70 -17.06
C GLU A 67 -13.28 -33.07 -16.48
N ALA A 68 -13.40 -34.37 -16.21
CA ALA A 68 -14.57 -35.02 -15.62
C ALA A 68 -15.87 -34.69 -16.37
N VAL A 69 -15.83 -34.71 -17.69
CA VAL A 69 -17.00 -34.40 -18.53
C VAL A 69 -17.35 -35.57 -19.47
N PRO A 70 -18.59 -35.68 -19.97
CA PRO A 70 -18.99 -36.68 -20.93
C PRO A 70 -18.06 -36.74 -22.15
N ALA A 71 -17.88 -37.94 -22.74
CA ALA A 71 -16.93 -38.23 -23.79
C ALA A 71 -17.00 -37.28 -24.99
N GLU A 72 -18.20 -36.90 -25.43
CA GLU A 72 -18.41 -36.00 -26.57
C GLU A 72 -17.88 -34.57 -26.24
N LEU A 73 -18.14 -34.09 -25.03
CA LEU A 73 -17.62 -32.78 -24.56
C LEU A 73 -16.10 -32.84 -24.43
N PHE A 74 -15.55 -33.93 -23.89
CA PHE A 74 -14.13 -34.12 -23.79
C PHE A 74 -13.45 -34.14 -25.17
N ALA A 75 -14.00 -34.85 -26.16
CA ALA A 75 -13.47 -34.83 -27.52
C ALA A 75 -13.43 -33.41 -28.13
N ARG A 76 -14.48 -32.61 -27.87
CA ARG A 76 -14.50 -31.18 -28.25
C ARG A 76 -13.41 -30.38 -27.52
N ASN A 77 -13.21 -30.61 -26.23
CA ASN A 77 -12.22 -29.95 -25.41
C ASN A 77 -10.80 -30.27 -25.87
N LEU A 78 -10.50 -31.51 -26.24
CA LEU A 78 -9.21 -31.88 -26.82
C LEU A 78 -8.93 -31.14 -28.15
N ARG A 79 -9.95 -30.98 -29.00
CA ARG A 79 -9.79 -30.17 -30.24
C ARG A 79 -9.50 -28.69 -29.92
N ARG A 80 -10.16 -28.12 -28.91
CA ARG A 80 -9.87 -26.75 -28.43
C ARG A 80 -8.43 -26.65 -27.93
N ALA A 81 -8.00 -27.60 -27.11
CA ALA A 81 -6.62 -27.66 -26.58
C ALA A 81 -5.59 -27.67 -27.71
N GLY A 82 -5.76 -28.52 -28.73
CA GLY A 82 -4.86 -28.57 -29.88
C GLY A 82 -4.73 -27.23 -30.60
N ARG A 83 -5.80 -26.44 -30.70
CA ARG A 83 -5.74 -25.07 -31.26
C ARG A 83 -5.03 -24.09 -30.35
N LYS A 84 -5.22 -24.19 -29.03
CA LYS A 84 -4.45 -23.38 -28.06
C LYS A 84 -2.97 -23.71 -28.09
N PHE A 85 -2.57 -24.99 -28.20
CA PHE A 85 -1.17 -25.38 -28.34
C PHE A 85 -0.50 -24.76 -29.57
N GLU A 86 -1.25 -24.63 -30.68
CA GLU A 86 -0.74 -23.92 -31.86
C GLU A 86 -0.52 -22.44 -31.61
N VAL A 87 -1.43 -21.77 -30.90
CA VAL A 87 -1.25 -20.36 -30.47
C VAL A 87 -0.04 -20.23 -29.55
N MET A 88 0.11 -21.15 -28.59
CA MET A 88 1.24 -21.15 -27.64
C MET A 88 2.59 -21.36 -28.34
N ARG A 89 2.66 -22.24 -29.32
CA ARG A 89 3.85 -22.44 -30.15
C ARG A 89 4.27 -21.14 -30.85
N ARG A 90 3.31 -20.37 -31.36
CA ARG A 90 3.52 -19.07 -32.01
C ARG A 90 3.93 -18.00 -31.00
N LEU A 91 3.37 -18.02 -29.77
CA LEU A 91 3.77 -17.16 -28.66
C LEU A 91 5.15 -17.53 -28.08
N GLY A 92 5.65 -18.74 -28.33
CA GLY A 92 6.92 -19.20 -27.76
C GLY A 92 6.84 -19.58 -26.27
N THR A 93 5.66 -20.02 -25.79
CA THR A 93 5.46 -20.50 -24.41
C THR A 93 5.07 -21.97 -24.39
N ASP A 94 5.49 -22.69 -23.37
CA ASP A 94 5.29 -24.14 -23.24
C ASP A 94 4.33 -24.54 -22.12
N THR A 95 3.86 -23.61 -21.29
CA THR A 95 3.04 -23.94 -20.11
C THR A 95 1.62 -23.36 -20.26
N LEU A 96 0.60 -24.26 -20.21
CA LEU A 96 -0.81 -23.91 -20.23
C LEU A 96 -1.41 -24.05 -18.84
N LEU A 97 -2.09 -23.02 -18.34
CA LEU A 97 -2.93 -23.10 -17.15
C LEU A 97 -4.27 -23.76 -17.51
N VAL A 98 -4.59 -24.84 -16.80
CA VAL A 98 -5.89 -25.52 -16.86
C VAL A 98 -6.54 -25.45 -15.50
N CYS A 99 -7.62 -24.69 -15.40
CA CYS A 99 -8.38 -24.56 -14.16
C CYS A 99 -9.39 -25.70 -14.01
N SER A 100 -9.63 -26.10 -12.76
CA SER A 100 -10.63 -27.12 -12.42
C SER A 100 -12.02 -26.70 -12.92
N SER A 101 -12.82 -27.71 -13.31
CA SER A 101 -14.09 -27.52 -13.98
C SER A 101 -15.13 -26.86 -13.07
N VAL A 102 -15.85 -25.87 -13.62
CA VAL A 102 -17.06 -25.26 -13.06
C VAL A 102 -18.29 -25.62 -13.90
N SER A 103 -18.11 -26.43 -14.94
CA SER A 103 -19.16 -26.85 -15.85
C SER A 103 -20.30 -27.56 -15.12
N PRO A 104 -21.58 -27.28 -15.47
CA PRO A 104 -22.70 -28.04 -14.95
C PRO A 104 -22.68 -29.52 -15.41
N HIS A 105 -21.89 -29.83 -16.43
CA HIS A 105 -21.73 -31.19 -16.99
C HIS A 105 -20.53 -31.94 -16.37
N ALA A 106 -19.77 -31.34 -15.44
CA ALA A 106 -18.71 -32.03 -14.75
C ALA A 106 -19.28 -33.08 -13.78
N GLU A 107 -18.68 -34.26 -13.79
CA GLU A 107 -19.06 -35.42 -12.97
C GLU A 107 -18.13 -35.45 -11.72
N ASP A 108 -18.68 -35.92 -10.59
CA ASP A 108 -17.90 -36.13 -9.37
C ASP A 108 -17.17 -37.46 -9.43
N ASP A 109 -16.16 -37.54 -10.29
CA ASP A 109 -15.38 -38.74 -10.57
C ASP A 109 -13.89 -38.41 -10.76
N ASP A 110 -13.10 -38.65 -9.74
CA ASP A 110 -11.65 -38.42 -9.74
C ASP A 110 -10.93 -39.32 -10.76
N ALA A 111 -11.41 -40.54 -10.98
CA ALA A 111 -10.80 -41.47 -11.94
C ALA A 111 -11.03 -40.99 -13.38
N LEU A 112 -12.23 -40.50 -13.69
CA LEU A 112 -12.53 -39.87 -14.97
C LEU A 112 -11.70 -38.59 -15.17
N ALA A 113 -11.61 -37.74 -14.15
CA ALA A 113 -10.80 -36.53 -14.19
C ALA A 113 -9.33 -36.86 -14.48
N ALA A 114 -8.76 -37.82 -13.76
CA ALA A 114 -7.38 -38.26 -13.96
C ALA A 114 -7.14 -38.83 -15.37
N ALA A 115 -8.05 -39.67 -15.86
CA ALA A 115 -7.93 -40.25 -17.21
C ALA A 115 -8.01 -39.17 -18.31
N GLN A 116 -8.90 -38.20 -18.17
CA GLN A 116 -9.06 -37.10 -19.13
C GLN A 116 -7.89 -36.12 -19.09
N LEU A 117 -7.37 -35.78 -17.90
CA LEU A 117 -6.16 -34.97 -17.76
C LEU A 117 -4.93 -35.69 -18.30
N HIS A 118 -4.81 -37.01 -18.11
CA HIS A 118 -3.76 -37.81 -18.73
C HIS A 118 -3.82 -37.70 -20.27
N ALA A 119 -4.99 -37.92 -20.87
CA ALA A 119 -5.16 -37.82 -22.32
C ALA A 119 -4.88 -36.41 -22.87
N LEU A 120 -5.24 -35.34 -22.11
CA LEU A 120 -4.88 -33.97 -22.43
C LEU A 120 -3.36 -33.78 -22.39
N ALA A 121 -2.70 -34.30 -21.36
CA ALA A 121 -1.25 -34.19 -21.16
C ALA A 121 -0.45 -34.93 -22.24
N GLU A 122 -0.94 -36.09 -22.74
CA GLU A 122 -0.35 -36.76 -23.92
C GLU A 122 -0.38 -35.86 -25.15
N ARG A 123 -1.52 -35.22 -25.42
CA ARG A 123 -1.64 -34.25 -26.53
C ARG A 123 -0.73 -33.03 -26.35
N ALA A 124 -0.62 -32.56 -25.10
CA ALA A 124 0.28 -31.44 -24.76
C ALA A 124 1.75 -31.82 -25.00
N ARG A 125 2.17 -33.02 -24.55
CA ARG A 125 3.53 -33.55 -24.76
C ARG A 125 3.88 -33.63 -26.24
N GLU A 126 2.96 -34.14 -27.09
CA GLU A 126 3.15 -34.19 -28.54
C GLU A 126 3.36 -32.80 -29.16
N ALA A 127 2.78 -31.76 -28.58
CA ALA A 127 2.93 -30.39 -29.00
C ALA A 127 4.10 -29.62 -28.32
N GLY A 128 4.88 -30.29 -27.47
CA GLY A 128 5.93 -29.65 -26.67
C GLY A 128 5.38 -28.72 -25.56
N VAL A 129 4.16 -28.98 -25.09
CA VAL A 129 3.46 -28.20 -24.06
C VAL A 129 3.30 -29.04 -22.80
N ARG A 130 3.29 -28.41 -21.65
CA ARG A 130 2.96 -29.00 -20.35
C ARG A 130 1.75 -28.31 -19.73
N ILE A 131 1.01 -29.05 -18.93
CA ILE A 131 -0.25 -28.63 -18.32
C ILE A 131 -0.03 -28.35 -16.83
N ALA A 132 -0.25 -27.13 -16.39
CA ALA A 132 -0.32 -26.75 -14.98
C ALA A 132 -1.80 -26.74 -14.56
N TYR A 133 -2.22 -27.75 -13.77
CA TYR A 133 -3.59 -27.90 -13.31
C TYR A 133 -3.81 -27.16 -12.01
N GLU A 134 -4.85 -26.31 -11.96
CA GLU A 134 -5.17 -25.44 -10.84
C GLU A 134 -6.55 -25.76 -10.25
N ALA A 135 -6.64 -25.83 -8.93
CA ALA A 135 -7.91 -25.91 -8.22
C ALA A 135 -8.50 -24.53 -7.99
N LEU A 136 -9.56 -24.17 -8.71
CA LEU A 136 -10.32 -22.95 -8.40
C LEU A 136 -11.06 -23.09 -7.07
N ALA A 137 -11.01 -22.07 -6.20
CA ALA A 137 -11.71 -22.09 -4.91
C ALA A 137 -13.24 -22.29 -5.03
N TRP A 138 -13.81 -22.03 -6.21
CA TRP A 138 -15.21 -22.30 -6.56
C TRP A 138 -15.36 -23.45 -7.57
N GLY A 139 -14.34 -24.28 -7.74
CA GLY A 139 -14.41 -25.48 -8.58
C GLY A 139 -15.58 -26.38 -8.18
N ARG A 140 -16.26 -26.96 -9.16
CA ARG A 140 -17.51 -27.69 -8.91
C ARG A 140 -17.28 -28.91 -8.00
N HIS A 141 -16.26 -29.70 -8.29
CA HIS A 141 -15.90 -30.89 -7.52
C HIS A 141 -14.49 -30.78 -6.97
N VAL A 142 -13.55 -30.15 -7.70
CA VAL A 142 -12.16 -29.95 -7.31
C VAL A 142 -11.96 -28.48 -6.96
N SER A 143 -11.85 -28.18 -5.65
CA SER A 143 -11.75 -26.80 -5.15
C SER A 143 -10.63 -26.58 -4.12
N THR A 144 -9.77 -27.57 -3.90
CA THR A 144 -8.60 -27.48 -3.03
C THR A 144 -7.38 -28.05 -3.72
N TYR A 145 -6.19 -27.51 -3.42
CA TYR A 145 -4.94 -27.93 -4.07
C TYR A 145 -4.58 -29.40 -3.80
N ASP A 146 -4.86 -29.91 -2.61
CA ASP A 146 -4.61 -31.30 -2.23
C ASP A 146 -5.49 -32.27 -3.03
N HIS A 147 -6.73 -31.89 -3.32
CA HIS A 147 -7.60 -32.67 -4.21
C HIS A 147 -7.06 -32.65 -5.64
N ALA A 148 -6.72 -31.47 -6.17
CA ALA A 148 -6.11 -31.38 -7.50
C ALA A 148 -4.81 -32.19 -7.60
N TRP A 149 -3.97 -32.16 -6.57
CA TRP A 149 -2.74 -32.96 -6.52
C TRP A 149 -3.02 -34.47 -6.55
N ARG A 150 -4.01 -34.97 -5.81
CA ARG A 150 -4.39 -36.41 -5.88
C ARG A 150 -4.76 -36.83 -7.28
N ILE A 151 -5.52 -36.01 -8.02
CA ILE A 151 -5.91 -36.28 -9.40
C ILE A 151 -4.69 -36.24 -10.34
N VAL A 152 -3.82 -35.24 -10.21
CA VAL A 152 -2.57 -35.13 -11.00
C VAL A 152 -1.65 -36.32 -10.75
N ALA A 153 -1.50 -36.73 -9.50
CA ALA A 153 -0.70 -37.90 -9.12
C ALA A 153 -1.30 -39.20 -9.69
N ALA A 154 -2.63 -39.37 -9.63
CA ALA A 154 -3.32 -40.52 -10.22
C ALA A 154 -3.23 -40.56 -11.75
N ALA A 155 -3.26 -39.40 -12.42
CA ALA A 155 -3.05 -39.30 -13.86
C ALA A 155 -1.63 -39.74 -14.28
N GLY A 156 -0.63 -39.51 -13.44
CA GLY A 156 0.74 -40.09 -13.59
C GLY A 156 1.47 -39.68 -14.87
N HIS A 157 1.28 -38.46 -15.38
CA HIS A 157 1.84 -38.03 -16.66
C HIS A 157 2.97 -36.99 -16.49
N PRO A 158 4.14 -37.10 -17.18
CA PRO A 158 5.25 -36.17 -17.02
C PRO A 158 4.94 -34.73 -17.45
N ALA A 159 4.10 -34.52 -18.47
CA ALA A 159 3.67 -33.21 -18.94
C ALA A 159 2.46 -32.63 -18.17
N LEU A 160 2.07 -33.25 -17.04
CA LEU A 160 1.02 -32.78 -16.13
C LEU A 160 1.63 -32.51 -14.76
N GLY A 161 1.40 -31.34 -14.24
CA GLY A 161 1.77 -30.89 -12.90
C GLY A 161 0.70 -29.98 -12.34
N ILE A 162 0.97 -29.38 -11.19
CA ILE A 162 0.04 -28.51 -10.50
C ILE A 162 0.46 -27.03 -10.63
N CYS A 163 -0.51 -26.15 -10.74
CA CYS A 163 -0.37 -24.73 -10.42
C CYS A 163 -0.88 -24.48 -9.00
N LEU A 164 -0.09 -23.84 -8.17
CA LEU A 164 -0.48 -23.39 -6.84
C LEU A 164 -0.80 -21.90 -6.88
N ASP A 165 -2.07 -21.55 -6.78
CA ASP A 165 -2.52 -20.16 -6.63
C ASP A 165 -2.79 -19.88 -5.15
N SER A 166 -2.09 -18.87 -4.61
CA SER A 166 -2.19 -18.52 -3.19
C SER A 166 -3.58 -18.04 -2.78
N PHE A 167 -4.29 -17.31 -3.67
CA PHE A 167 -5.65 -16.89 -3.36
C PHE A 167 -6.59 -18.08 -3.21
N HIS A 168 -6.56 -19.04 -4.16
CA HIS A 168 -7.41 -20.21 -4.11
C HIS A 168 -7.15 -21.07 -2.88
N ILE A 169 -5.90 -21.22 -2.51
CA ILE A 169 -5.47 -22.02 -1.36
C ILE A 169 -5.88 -21.35 -0.05
N LEU A 170 -5.54 -20.06 0.12
CA LEU A 170 -5.70 -19.35 1.38
C LEU A 170 -7.15 -18.90 1.64
N SER A 171 -7.90 -18.56 0.58
CA SER A 171 -9.34 -18.24 0.71
C SER A 171 -10.19 -19.43 1.16
N ARG A 172 -9.72 -20.67 0.93
CA ARG A 172 -10.34 -21.91 1.40
C ARG A 172 -9.87 -22.31 2.80
N GLY A 173 -8.87 -21.61 3.37
CA GLY A 173 -8.25 -21.98 4.64
C GLY A 173 -7.53 -23.33 4.59
N SER A 174 -7.01 -23.73 3.42
CA SER A 174 -6.31 -25.00 3.24
C SER A 174 -5.01 -25.07 4.05
N ASP A 175 -4.68 -26.24 4.58
CA ASP A 175 -3.42 -26.46 5.29
C ASP A 175 -2.24 -26.41 4.32
N LEU A 176 -1.31 -25.50 4.54
CA LEU A 176 -0.15 -25.30 3.68
C LEU A 176 0.91 -26.41 3.80
N ARG A 177 0.88 -27.21 4.88
CA ARG A 177 1.91 -28.23 5.15
C ARG A 177 1.96 -29.30 4.06
N GLY A 178 0.82 -29.67 3.51
CA GLY A 178 0.74 -30.67 2.43
C GLY A 178 1.42 -30.24 1.11
N ILE A 179 1.75 -28.96 0.93
CA ILE A 179 2.49 -28.49 -0.25
C ILE A 179 3.92 -29.07 -0.25
N ALA A 180 4.52 -29.23 0.93
CA ALA A 180 5.87 -29.78 1.04
C ALA A 180 5.96 -31.28 0.63
N ASP A 181 4.82 -31.98 0.55
CA ASP A 181 4.75 -33.39 0.12
C ASP A 181 4.61 -33.53 -1.41
N ILE A 182 4.41 -32.43 -2.12
CA ILE A 182 4.33 -32.42 -3.60
C ILE A 182 5.76 -32.38 -4.15
N PRO A 183 6.18 -33.33 -5.02
CA PRO A 183 7.49 -33.26 -5.65
C PRO A 183 7.68 -31.93 -6.40
N GLY A 184 8.80 -31.23 -6.16
CA GLY A 184 9.03 -29.90 -6.71
C GLY A 184 8.93 -29.83 -8.23
N GLU A 185 9.38 -30.90 -8.93
CA GLU A 185 9.27 -31.04 -10.38
C GLU A 185 7.81 -31.21 -10.88
N LYS A 186 6.85 -31.38 -9.98
CA LYS A 186 5.42 -31.43 -10.27
C LYS A 186 4.69 -30.11 -9.94
N ILE A 187 5.33 -29.20 -9.27
CA ILE A 187 4.84 -27.82 -9.12
C ILE A 187 5.32 -27.05 -10.36
N PHE A 188 4.45 -26.96 -11.38
CA PHE A 188 4.84 -26.34 -12.64
C PHE A 188 4.80 -24.84 -12.61
N PHE A 189 3.91 -24.28 -11.79
CA PHE A 189 3.76 -22.83 -11.69
C PHE A 189 3.23 -22.40 -10.32
N LEU A 190 3.54 -21.15 -9.94
CA LEU A 190 3.12 -20.55 -8.69
C LEU A 190 2.53 -19.19 -8.98
N GLN A 191 1.22 -19.04 -8.74
CA GLN A 191 0.50 -17.78 -8.85
C GLN A 191 0.25 -17.17 -7.47
N LEU A 192 0.57 -15.90 -7.33
CA LEU A 192 0.59 -15.20 -6.06
C LEU A 192 -0.37 -14.02 -6.09
N ALA A 193 -1.25 -13.99 -5.13
CA ALA A 193 -2.10 -12.88 -4.76
C ALA A 193 -2.33 -12.90 -3.26
N ASP A 194 -2.50 -11.73 -2.67
CA ASP A 194 -3.04 -11.52 -1.34
C ASP A 194 -4.49 -11.05 -1.46
N ALA A 195 -5.20 -10.92 -0.36
CA ALA A 195 -6.51 -10.30 -0.32
C ALA A 195 -6.86 -9.79 1.09
N PRO A 196 -7.68 -8.74 1.25
CA PRO A 196 -8.24 -8.38 2.54
C PRO A 196 -9.13 -9.53 3.04
N LEU A 197 -9.10 -9.82 4.34
CA LEU A 197 -9.96 -10.84 4.94
C LEU A 197 -11.41 -10.35 4.95
N MET A 198 -12.28 -10.99 4.18
CA MET A 198 -13.66 -10.57 3.98
C MET A 198 -14.62 -11.77 4.02
N ALA A 199 -15.81 -11.56 4.58
CA ALA A 199 -16.89 -12.55 4.55
C ALA A 199 -17.79 -12.29 3.32
N MET A 200 -17.44 -12.90 2.19
CA MET A 200 -18.18 -12.73 0.93
C MET A 200 -18.08 -13.97 0.05
N ASP A 201 -18.82 -14.00 -1.05
CA ASP A 201 -18.71 -15.04 -2.06
C ASP A 201 -17.28 -15.10 -2.63
N VAL A 202 -16.70 -16.30 -2.66
CA VAL A 202 -15.29 -16.48 -3.01
C VAL A 202 -14.97 -16.11 -4.47
N LEU A 203 -15.94 -16.27 -5.39
CA LEU A 203 -15.77 -15.87 -6.79
C LEU A 203 -15.72 -14.35 -6.93
N GLN A 204 -16.60 -13.63 -6.21
CA GLN A 204 -16.58 -12.16 -6.19
C GLN A 204 -15.32 -11.65 -5.52
N TRP A 205 -14.93 -12.27 -4.41
CA TRP A 205 -13.67 -11.96 -3.72
C TRP A 205 -12.46 -12.11 -4.64
N SER A 206 -12.35 -13.24 -5.34
CA SER A 206 -11.28 -13.50 -6.31
C SER A 206 -11.23 -12.49 -7.46
N ARG A 207 -12.38 -12.06 -7.97
CA ARG A 207 -12.45 -11.24 -9.19
C ARG A 207 -12.22 -9.75 -8.97
N HIS A 208 -12.48 -9.25 -7.76
CA HIS A 208 -12.54 -7.83 -7.50
C HIS A 208 -11.57 -7.35 -6.41
N TYR A 209 -11.12 -8.23 -5.49
CA TYR A 209 -10.47 -7.84 -4.25
C TYR A 209 -9.11 -8.50 -4.00
N ARG A 210 -8.53 -9.21 -4.98
CA ARG A 210 -7.14 -9.63 -4.86
C ARG A 210 -6.26 -8.40 -4.81
N CYS A 211 -5.14 -8.47 -4.09
CA CYS A 211 -4.13 -7.42 -4.03
C CYS A 211 -2.72 -8.05 -4.07
N PHE A 212 -1.71 -7.20 -4.13
CA PHE A 212 -0.34 -7.71 -4.14
C PHE A 212 0.06 -8.24 -2.74
N PRO A 213 0.97 -9.23 -2.68
CA PRO A 213 1.46 -9.77 -1.42
C PRO A 213 1.89 -8.68 -0.43
N GLY A 214 1.36 -8.75 0.78
CA GLY A 214 1.60 -7.78 1.85
C GLY A 214 0.61 -6.60 1.91
N GLN A 215 -0.32 -6.48 0.95
CA GLN A 215 -1.41 -5.50 1.00
C GLN A 215 -2.67 -6.05 1.67
N GLY A 216 -2.81 -7.38 1.73
CA GLY A 216 -3.94 -8.09 2.33
C GLY A 216 -3.62 -8.70 3.68
N GLY A 217 -4.32 -9.82 3.99
CA GLY A 217 -4.20 -10.53 5.26
C GLY A 217 -3.84 -12.01 5.13
N PHE A 218 -3.49 -12.51 3.95
CA PHE A 218 -3.12 -13.91 3.74
C PHE A 218 -1.65 -14.19 4.08
N ASP A 219 -1.33 -15.40 4.57
CA ASP A 219 0.04 -15.87 4.76
C ASP A 219 0.66 -16.35 3.43
N VAL A 220 0.81 -15.43 2.48
CA VAL A 220 1.44 -15.73 1.18
C VAL A 220 2.90 -16.15 1.36
N ALA A 221 3.61 -15.55 2.32
CA ALA A 221 5.00 -15.92 2.61
C ALA A 221 5.11 -17.37 3.14
N GLY A 222 4.15 -17.82 3.94
CA GLY A 222 4.05 -19.20 4.40
C GLY A 222 3.88 -20.18 3.24
N LEU A 223 3.01 -19.86 2.28
CA LEU A 223 2.80 -20.68 1.09
C LEU A 223 4.07 -20.77 0.24
N VAL A 224 4.72 -19.64 -0.03
CA VAL A 224 5.98 -19.61 -0.81
C VAL A 224 7.08 -20.42 -0.11
N ARG A 225 7.21 -20.31 1.21
CA ARG A 225 8.16 -21.15 1.97
C ARG A 225 7.91 -22.66 1.78
N GLN A 226 6.66 -23.10 1.75
CA GLN A 226 6.35 -24.52 1.55
C GLN A 226 6.65 -24.96 0.11
N ALA A 227 6.30 -24.13 -0.90
CA ALA A 227 6.62 -24.44 -2.28
C ALA A 227 8.14 -24.55 -2.54
N VAL A 228 8.93 -23.63 -1.99
CA VAL A 228 10.40 -23.68 -2.09
C VAL A 228 10.98 -24.89 -1.34
N ARG A 229 10.44 -25.26 -0.17
CA ARG A 229 10.84 -26.48 0.55
C ARG A 229 10.53 -27.74 -0.24
N ALA A 230 9.44 -27.76 -1.01
CA ALA A 230 9.09 -28.85 -1.92
C ALA A 230 10.06 -28.96 -3.13
N GLY A 231 10.93 -27.96 -3.34
CA GLY A 231 11.88 -27.89 -4.45
C GLY A 231 11.37 -27.11 -5.67
N TYR A 232 10.41 -26.21 -5.51
CA TYR A 232 9.99 -25.33 -6.59
C TYR A 232 11.10 -24.32 -6.94
N GLU A 233 11.47 -24.25 -8.22
CA GLU A 233 12.52 -23.37 -8.76
C GLU A 233 12.01 -22.41 -9.85
N GLY A 234 10.71 -22.45 -10.15
CA GLY A 234 10.07 -21.58 -11.15
C GLY A 234 9.96 -20.11 -10.70
N PRO A 235 9.30 -19.26 -11.50
CA PRO A 235 9.10 -17.86 -11.17
C PRO A 235 8.10 -17.67 -10.04
N LEU A 236 8.28 -16.62 -9.23
CA LEU A 236 7.23 -16.04 -8.41
C LEU A 236 6.38 -15.17 -9.33
N SER A 237 5.14 -15.55 -9.61
CA SER A 237 4.28 -14.86 -10.56
C SER A 237 3.06 -14.26 -9.88
N LEU A 238 2.76 -13.00 -10.17
CA LEU A 238 1.57 -12.32 -9.65
C LEU A 238 0.38 -12.52 -10.57
N GLU A 239 -0.73 -13.02 -10.01
CA GLU A 239 -2.03 -13.05 -10.69
C GLU A 239 -3.08 -12.33 -9.85
N VAL A 240 -3.30 -11.05 -10.15
CA VAL A 240 -4.16 -10.19 -9.33
C VAL A 240 -5.31 -9.62 -10.16
N PHE A 241 -6.54 -10.05 -9.80
CA PHE A 241 -7.78 -9.46 -10.30
C PHE A 241 -8.25 -8.40 -9.32
N ASN A 242 -8.12 -7.13 -9.71
CA ASN A 242 -8.49 -6.00 -8.88
C ASN A 242 -9.04 -4.86 -9.74
N ASP A 243 -10.21 -4.33 -9.38
CA ASP A 243 -10.87 -3.29 -10.16
C ASP A 243 -10.12 -1.96 -10.12
N VAL A 244 -9.42 -1.66 -9.03
CA VAL A 244 -8.60 -0.46 -8.87
C VAL A 244 -7.35 -0.53 -9.77
N PHE A 245 -6.59 -1.63 -9.70
CA PHE A 245 -5.36 -1.80 -10.47
C PHE A 245 -5.60 -1.79 -11.98
N ARG A 246 -6.74 -2.33 -12.41
CA ARG A 246 -7.14 -2.33 -13.82
C ARG A 246 -7.59 -0.96 -14.36
N GLN A 247 -7.68 0.04 -13.50
CA GLN A 247 -8.00 1.43 -13.82
C GLN A 247 -6.85 2.39 -13.48
N ALA A 248 -5.83 1.91 -12.76
CA ALA A 248 -4.65 2.67 -12.40
C ALA A 248 -3.63 2.74 -13.57
N GLU A 249 -2.63 3.60 -13.45
CA GLU A 249 -1.54 3.68 -14.41
C GLU A 249 -0.67 2.41 -14.31
N ALA A 250 -0.44 1.74 -15.46
CA ALA A 250 0.21 0.43 -15.49
C ALA A 250 1.65 0.44 -14.98
N GLY A 251 2.40 1.52 -15.18
CA GLY A 251 3.81 1.62 -14.79
C GLY A 251 3.98 1.67 -13.27
N SER A 252 3.23 2.53 -12.58
CA SER A 252 3.25 2.61 -11.12
C SER A 252 2.76 1.32 -10.47
N THR A 253 1.67 0.74 -11.02
CA THR A 253 1.14 -0.55 -10.56
C THR A 253 2.17 -1.67 -10.73
N ALA A 254 2.93 -1.70 -11.84
CA ALA A 254 3.97 -2.72 -12.05
C ALA A 254 5.15 -2.55 -11.08
N VAL A 255 5.53 -1.32 -10.73
CA VAL A 255 6.59 -1.08 -9.72
C VAL A 255 6.14 -1.55 -8.34
N ASP A 256 4.89 -1.27 -7.95
CA ASP A 256 4.34 -1.74 -6.67
C ASP A 256 4.24 -3.27 -6.62
N ALA A 257 3.77 -3.87 -7.71
CA ALA A 257 3.74 -5.31 -7.90
C ALA A 257 5.13 -5.94 -7.71
N LEU A 258 6.17 -5.39 -8.34
CA LEU A 258 7.53 -5.92 -8.20
C LEU A 258 8.08 -5.70 -6.78
N ARG A 259 7.81 -4.52 -6.16
CA ARG A 259 8.13 -4.25 -4.75
C ARG A 259 7.53 -5.30 -3.83
N SER A 260 6.29 -5.69 -4.08
CA SER A 260 5.61 -6.71 -3.28
C SER A 260 6.31 -8.07 -3.34
N LEU A 261 6.79 -8.50 -4.52
CA LEU A 261 7.55 -9.75 -4.67
C LEU A 261 8.93 -9.68 -4.00
N ILE A 262 9.62 -8.55 -4.09
CA ILE A 262 10.91 -8.34 -3.41
C ILE A 262 10.72 -8.45 -1.89
N ALA A 263 9.69 -7.79 -1.35
CA ALA A 263 9.36 -7.88 0.08
C ALA A 263 8.89 -9.29 0.49
N LEU A 264 8.19 -9.99 -0.40
CA LEU A 264 7.75 -11.37 -0.18
C LEU A 264 8.92 -12.35 -0.10
N GLU A 265 9.94 -12.21 -0.96
CA GLU A 265 11.15 -13.03 -0.90
C GLU A 265 11.89 -12.85 0.44
N ASP A 266 11.98 -11.63 0.95
CA ASP A 266 12.55 -11.33 2.27
C ASP A 266 11.72 -11.99 3.39
N ALA A 267 10.39 -11.80 3.37
CA ALA A 267 9.47 -12.39 4.34
C ALA A 267 9.45 -13.94 4.30
N ALA A 268 9.67 -14.52 3.14
CA ALA A 268 9.78 -15.98 2.96
C ALA A 268 11.16 -16.54 3.32
N GLY A 269 12.17 -15.70 3.56
CA GLY A 269 13.55 -16.11 3.86
C GLY A 269 14.31 -16.65 2.65
N ILE A 270 13.92 -16.24 1.43
CA ILE A 270 14.56 -16.66 0.17
C ILE A 270 15.71 -15.72 -0.20
N ALA A 271 15.50 -14.41 -0.02
CA ALA A 271 16.50 -13.39 -0.27
C ALA A 271 16.46 -12.36 0.86
N GLY A 272 17.63 -11.81 1.23
CA GLY A 272 17.72 -10.81 2.32
C GLY A 272 17.72 -9.40 1.77
N LEU A 273 16.82 -8.56 2.30
CA LEU A 273 16.90 -7.11 2.17
C LEU A 273 17.78 -6.51 3.27
N PRO A 274 18.34 -5.29 3.08
CA PRO A 274 18.83 -4.51 4.22
C PRO A 274 17.76 -4.44 5.30
N GLY A 275 18.14 -4.68 6.57
CA GLY A 275 17.20 -4.70 7.69
C GLY A 275 16.34 -3.42 7.76
N PRO A 276 15.10 -3.48 8.23
CA PRO A 276 14.26 -2.29 8.36
C PRO A 276 14.85 -1.33 9.40
N VAL A 277 14.97 -0.06 9.04
CA VAL A 277 15.37 1.02 9.93
C VAL A 277 14.11 1.80 10.29
N VAL A 278 13.48 1.40 11.39
CA VAL A 278 12.20 1.98 11.82
C VAL A 278 12.41 3.39 12.35
N PRO A 279 11.70 4.41 11.83
CA PRO A 279 11.78 5.76 12.34
C PRO A 279 11.28 5.87 13.78
N SER A 280 11.94 6.72 14.58
CA SER A 280 11.59 6.97 15.97
C SER A 280 10.82 8.27 16.18
N GLY A 281 10.28 8.88 15.13
CA GLY A 281 9.50 10.10 15.19
C GLY A 281 9.63 10.94 13.92
N VAL A 282 8.99 12.11 13.94
CA VAL A 282 9.04 13.11 12.86
C VAL A 282 10.03 14.21 13.25
N ALA A 283 11.13 14.33 12.50
CA ALA A 283 12.15 15.34 12.72
C ALA A 283 11.68 16.73 12.28
N PHE A 284 10.97 16.80 11.16
CA PHE A 284 10.32 18.03 10.64
C PHE A 284 9.20 17.68 9.64
N ALA A 285 8.31 18.64 9.41
CA ALA A 285 7.42 18.67 8.27
C ALA A 285 7.74 19.90 7.41
N GLU A 286 7.86 19.72 6.09
CA GLU A 286 8.13 20.81 5.14
C GLU A 286 6.86 21.17 4.36
N LEU A 287 6.46 22.43 4.46
CA LEU A 287 5.36 23.02 3.71
C LEU A 287 5.91 23.82 2.53
N ALA A 288 5.55 23.41 1.33
CA ALA A 288 5.76 24.23 0.13
C ALA A 288 4.67 25.29 0.05
N THR A 289 5.06 26.56 -0.03
CA THR A 289 4.08 27.67 -0.04
C THR A 289 4.51 28.76 -1.02
N PRO A 290 3.59 29.31 -1.84
CA PRO A 290 3.88 30.48 -2.67
C PRO A 290 4.00 31.76 -1.83
N ASP A 291 3.28 31.83 -0.68
CA ASP A 291 3.32 32.93 0.27
C ASP A 291 3.44 32.39 1.71
N PRO A 292 4.57 32.66 2.42
CA PRO A 292 4.76 32.21 3.78
C PRO A 292 3.97 33.01 4.83
N GLY A 293 3.37 34.17 4.47
CA GLY A 293 2.67 35.05 5.40
C GLY A 293 1.52 34.36 6.14
N PRO A 294 0.49 33.88 5.45
CA PRO A 294 -0.70 33.29 6.11
C PRO A 294 -0.37 32.08 6.97
N VAL A 295 0.49 31.16 6.49
CA VAL A 295 0.88 29.98 7.27
C VAL A 295 1.81 30.33 8.41
N GLY A 296 2.68 31.35 8.24
CA GLY A 296 3.55 31.87 9.29
C GLY A 296 2.77 32.55 10.43
N GLU A 297 1.71 33.30 10.10
CA GLU A 297 0.78 33.88 11.10
C GLU A 297 0.07 32.78 11.88
N LEU A 298 -0.42 31.72 11.20
CA LEU A 298 -1.07 30.59 11.85
C LEU A 298 -0.09 29.82 12.76
N LEU A 299 1.16 29.58 12.31
CA LEU A 299 2.20 28.97 13.14
C LEU A 299 2.53 29.85 14.35
N GLY A 300 2.60 31.15 14.17
CA GLY A 300 2.79 32.12 15.28
C GLY A 300 1.66 32.07 16.30
N ALA A 301 0.40 31.99 15.85
CA ALA A 301 -0.76 31.83 16.73
C ALA A 301 -0.75 30.47 17.46
N LEU A 302 -0.30 29.41 16.81
CA LEU A 302 -0.05 28.11 17.43
C LEU A 302 1.15 28.12 18.41
N GLY A 303 1.92 29.21 18.48
CA GLY A 303 3.02 29.39 19.41
C GLY A 303 4.40 29.02 18.86
N PHE A 304 4.52 28.76 17.58
CA PHE A 304 5.82 28.56 16.94
C PHE A 304 6.56 29.88 16.78
N ALA A 305 7.87 29.83 16.92
CA ALA A 305 8.75 30.95 16.61
C ALA A 305 9.59 30.60 15.37
N ARG A 306 9.79 31.58 14.48
CA ARG A 306 10.78 31.46 13.43
C ARG A 306 12.16 31.59 14.04
N THR A 307 12.91 30.50 14.06
CA THR A 307 14.21 30.40 14.72
C THR A 307 15.40 30.30 13.77
N GLY A 308 15.17 29.96 12.50
CA GLY A 308 16.21 29.76 11.52
C GLY A 308 15.81 30.15 10.10
N LYS A 309 16.86 30.48 9.30
CA LYS A 309 16.76 30.60 7.84
C LYS A 309 17.85 29.76 7.21
N HIS A 310 17.48 28.92 6.24
CA HIS A 310 18.46 28.10 5.53
C HIS A 310 19.51 28.98 4.84
N THR A 311 20.76 28.58 4.93
CA THR A 311 21.90 29.39 4.47
C THR A 311 21.96 29.56 2.95
N THR A 312 21.43 28.58 2.19
CA THR A 312 21.54 28.53 0.72
C THR A 312 20.20 28.45 0.00
N LYS A 313 19.09 28.24 0.71
CA LYS A 313 17.75 28.03 0.14
C LYS A 313 16.73 28.97 0.77
N PRO A 314 15.64 29.31 0.06
CA PRO A 314 14.57 30.13 0.63
C PRO A 314 13.64 29.27 1.52
N VAL A 315 14.20 28.74 2.60
CA VAL A 315 13.50 27.89 3.59
C VAL A 315 13.64 28.50 4.96
N GLU A 316 12.52 28.63 5.68
CA GLU A 316 12.47 29.10 7.06
C GLU A 316 12.23 27.93 8.01
N LEU A 317 12.88 27.94 9.17
CA LEU A 317 12.68 26.98 10.26
C LEU A 317 11.81 27.63 11.35
N TRP A 318 10.71 26.97 11.65
CA TRP A 318 9.77 27.35 12.73
C TRP A 318 9.78 26.24 13.79
N THR A 319 9.91 26.62 15.06
CA THR A 319 10.04 25.66 16.16
C THR A 319 9.15 25.98 17.35
N GLN A 320 8.66 24.93 18.00
CA GLN A 320 8.10 24.98 19.36
C GLN A 320 8.35 23.62 20.03
N GLY A 321 9.05 23.60 21.17
CA GLY A 321 9.51 22.35 21.77
C GLY A 321 10.38 21.57 20.77
N GLU A 322 10.04 20.31 20.56
CA GLU A 322 10.67 19.46 19.55
C GLU A 322 9.92 19.46 18.19
N ALA A 323 8.79 20.16 18.10
CA ALA A 323 8.07 20.31 16.85
C ALA A 323 8.79 21.28 15.91
N ARG A 324 9.02 20.88 14.66
CA ARG A 324 9.71 21.67 13.63
C ARG A 324 8.90 21.67 12.34
N VAL A 325 8.66 22.87 11.82
CA VAL A 325 8.00 23.10 10.53
C VAL A 325 8.93 23.92 9.64
N LEU A 326 9.14 23.46 8.42
CA LEU A 326 9.89 24.18 7.40
C LEU A 326 8.93 24.85 6.42
N LEU A 327 9.12 26.14 6.15
CA LEU A 327 8.39 26.84 5.09
C LEU A 327 9.32 27.06 3.89
N ASN A 328 9.01 26.40 2.78
CA ASN A 328 9.81 26.41 1.56
C ASN A 328 9.08 27.17 0.44
N THR A 329 9.60 28.35 0.08
CA THR A 329 9.01 29.17 -0.99
C THR A 329 9.54 28.83 -2.38
N ALA A 330 10.71 28.17 -2.51
CA ALA A 330 11.21 27.69 -3.81
C ALA A 330 10.35 26.56 -4.37
N ALA A 331 9.91 25.64 -3.53
CA ALA A 331 9.01 24.54 -3.91
C ALA A 331 7.58 25.04 -4.18
N GLY A 332 7.18 26.16 -3.58
CA GLY A 332 5.86 26.79 -3.73
C GLY A 332 5.63 27.48 -5.09
N GLY A 333 6.70 27.90 -5.79
CA GLY A 333 6.55 28.66 -7.04
C GLY A 333 5.88 27.93 -8.21
N ARG A 334 5.67 26.63 -8.09
CA ARG A 334 4.91 25.80 -9.04
C ARG A 334 3.54 25.35 -8.51
N ARG A 335 3.21 25.68 -7.24
CA ARG A 335 1.97 25.26 -6.59
C ARG A 335 1.06 26.47 -6.39
N ALA A 336 -0.22 26.29 -6.64
CA ALA A 336 -1.22 27.36 -6.46
C ALA A 336 -1.55 27.63 -4.98
N SER A 337 -1.19 26.72 -4.06
CA SER A 337 -1.54 26.81 -2.63
C SER A 337 -0.50 26.12 -1.74
N THR A 338 -0.48 26.47 -0.46
CA THR A 338 0.33 25.81 0.57
C THR A 338 -0.06 24.34 0.72
N ALA A 339 0.94 23.44 0.72
CA ALA A 339 0.74 22.01 0.90
C ALA A 339 1.98 21.35 1.57
N LEU A 340 1.78 20.23 2.22
CA LEU A 340 2.87 19.38 2.69
C LEU A 340 3.68 18.87 1.48
N ALA A 341 4.98 19.03 1.52
CA ALA A 341 5.89 18.63 0.46
C ALA A 341 6.86 17.54 0.90
N ALA A 342 7.25 17.56 2.17
CA ALA A 342 8.19 16.58 2.70
C ALA A 342 7.99 16.31 4.19
N ILE A 343 8.47 15.15 4.62
CA ILE A 343 8.55 14.73 6.02
C ILE A 343 10.00 14.30 6.29
N GLY A 344 10.62 14.87 7.31
CA GLY A 344 11.86 14.35 7.88
C GLY A 344 11.54 13.27 8.92
N LEU A 345 12.04 12.08 8.71
CA LEU A 345 11.88 10.94 9.61
C LEU A 345 13.16 10.76 10.43
N GLU A 346 13.02 10.80 11.74
CA GLU A 346 14.15 10.57 12.65
C GLU A 346 14.51 9.09 12.66
N THR A 347 15.72 8.75 12.23
CA THR A 347 16.18 7.37 12.15
C THR A 347 17.52 7.15 12.85
N PRO A 348 17.77 5.95 13.39
CA PRO A 348 19.07 5.62 13.99
C PRO A 348 20.19 5.45 12.94
N ASP A 349 19.85 5.06 11.71
CA ASP A 349 20.78 4.85 10.59
C ASP A 349 20.14 5.38 9.29
N PRO A 350 20.31 6.69 8.97
CA PRO A 350 19.79 7.27 7.74
C PRO A 350 20.28 6.58 6.47
N GLY A 351 21.56 6.19 6.42
CA GLY A 351 22.13 5.48 5.27
C GLY A 351 21.56 4.07 5.09
N GLY A 352 21.31 3.36 6.19
CA GLY A 352 20.63 2.05 6.16
C GLY A 352 19.18 2.16 5.65
N ALA A 353 18.46 3.19 6.12
CA ALA A 353 17.09 3.46 5.65
C ALA A 353 17.08 3.77 4.14
N ALA A 354 18.01 4.59 3.66
CA ALA A 354 18.13 4.89 2.22
C ALA A 354 18.43 3.63 1.39
N ARG A 355 19.39 2.80 1.81
CA ARG A 355 19.73 1.55 1.11
C ARG A 355 18.54 0.58 1.04
N ARG A 356 17.77 0.46 2.13
CA ARG A 356 16.55 -0.37 2.13
C ARG A 356 15.50 0.21 1.18
N ALA A 357 15.29 1.51 1.19
CA ALA A 357 14.34 2.18 0.31
C ALA A 357 14.69 1.95 -1.16
N GLU A 358 15.96 2.07 -1.54
CA GLU A 358 16.46 1.81 -2.89
C GLU A 358 16.24 0.33 -3.29
N ALA A 359 16.57 -0.61 -2.41
CA ALA A 359 16.35 -2.05 -2.64
C ALA A 359 14.88 -2.40 -2.83
N LEU A 360 13.96 -1.59 -2.30
CA LEU A 360 12.50 -1.71 -2.45
C LEU A 360 11.94 -0.75 -3.53
N LEU A 361 12.75 -0.33 -4.46
CA LEU A 361 12.37 0.49 -5.62
C LEU A 361 11.73 1.84 -5.27
N ALA A 362 12.04 2.40 -4.10
CA ALA A 362 11.63 3.76 -3.79
C ALA A 362 12.42 4.75 -4.67
N PRO A 363 11.76 5.70 -5.36
CA PRO A 363 12.44 6.67 -6.18
C PRO A 363 13.37 7.57 -5.34
N VAL A 364 14.68 7.48 -5.55
CA VAL A 364 15.65 8.37 -4.92
C VAL A 364 15.50 9.77 -5.49
N LEU A 365 15.34 10.76 -4.62
CA LEU A 365 15.16 12.15 -5.02
C LEU A 365 16.51 12.84 -5.21
N PRO A 366 16.84 13.33 -6.43
CA PRO A 366 18.04 14.08 -6.66
C PRO A 366 17.97 15.43 -5.93
N ARG A 367 18.96 15.71 -5.08
CA ARG A 367 19.04 16.98 -4.36
C ARG A 367 20.05 17.92 -4.99
N ARG A 368 19.65 19.19 -5.20
CA ARG A 368 20.60 20.27 -5.41
C ARG A 368 21.18 20.67 -4.06
N ARG A 369 22.46 20.40 -3.85
CA ARG A 369 23.21 20.80 -2.64
C ARG A 369 24.22 21.87 -2.99
N ALA A 370 24.32 22.90 -2.13
CA ALA A 370 25.48 23.76 -2.13
C ALA A 370 26.68 23.08 -1.43
N ALA A 371 27.88 23.53 -1.69
CA ALA A 371 29.03 23.05 -0.96
C ALA A 371 28.88 23.46 0.53
N GLY A 372 28.76 22.50 1.41
CA GLY A 372 28.54 22.72 2.84
C GLY A 372 27.13 22.35 3.34
N ASP A 373 26.13 22.20 2.47
CA ASP A 373 24.82 21.66 2.89
C ASP A 373 24.96 20.22 3.43
N VAL A 374 24.29 19.93 4.52
CA VAL A 374 24.26 18.59 5.12
C VAL A 374 23.68 17.57 4.12
N PRO A 375 24.35 16.42 3.90
CA PRO A 375 23.82 15.36 3.08
C PRO A 375 22.63 14.69 3.79
N LEU A 376 21.43 14.81 3.22
CA LEU A 376 20.24 14.09 3.63
C LEU A 376 19.75 13.26 2.44
N ASP A 377 19.62 11.96 2.62
CA ASP A 377 18.99 11.10 1.63
C ASP A 377 17.48 11.26 1.69
N ALA A 378 16.86 11.25 0.51
CA ALA A 378 15.42 11.39 0.38
C ALA A 378 14.89 10.49 -0.72
N VAL A 379 13.70 9.94 -0.49
CA VAL A 379 12.95 9.15 -1.46
C VAL A 379 11.55 9.73 -1.64
N ALA A 380 10.91 9.45 -2.76
CA ALA A 380 9.50 9.82 -2.96
C ALA A 380 8.59 8.70 -2.46
N ALA A 381 7.59 9.05 -1.65
CA ALA A 381 6.44 8.21 -1.38
C ALA A 381 5.50 8.15 -2.62
N PRO A 382 4.57 7.19 -2.71
CA PRO A 382 3.67 7.04 -3.85
C PRO A 382 2.87 8.30 -4.20
N ASP A 383 2.45 9.08 -3.21
CA ASP A 383 1.74 10.35 -3.38
C ASP A 383 2.63 11.53 -3.77
N GLY A 384 3.92 11.30 -3.94
CA GLY A 384 4.93 12.30 -4.27
C GLY A 384 5.48 13.08 -3.06
N THR A 385 5.06 12.77 -1.83
CA THR A 385 5.66 13.35 -0.61
C THR A 385 7.12 12.91 -0.49
N ALA A 386 8.05 13.86 -0.30
CA ALA A 386 9.45 13.53 -0.07
C ALA A 386 9.66 13.05 1.38
N LEU A 387 10.33 11.92 1.53
CA LEU A 387 10.70 11.37 2.83
C LEU A 387 12.20 11.50 3.02
N PHE A 388 12.63 12.31 3.99
CA PHE A 388 14.02 12.50 4.37
C PHE A 388 14.38 11.62 5.56
N PHE A 389 15.55 10.99 5.51
CA PHE A 389 16.07 10.22 6.64
C PHE A 389 17.04 11.10 7.43
N CYS A 390 16.72 11.34 8.71
CA CYS A 390 17.38 12.31 9.58
C CYS A 390 17.96 11.65 10.83
N ALA A 391 19.04 12.25 11.37
CA ALA A 391 19.62 11.91 12.66
C ALA A 391 19.91 13.21 13.43
N THR A 392 18.87 13.84 13.99
CA THR A 392 18.96 15.16 14.63
C THR A 392 19.71 15.09 15.96
N GLY A 393 20.77 15.89 16.11
CA GLY A 393 21.52 16.03 17.38
C GLY A 393 22.26 14.76 17.82
N ARG A 394 22.48 13.77 16.95
CA ARG A 394 23.25 12.56 17.24
C ARG A 394 24.73 12.78 16.92
N GLY A 395 25.59 12.63 17.93
CA GLY A 395 27.03 12.78 17.77
C GLY A 395 27.59 11.87 16.66
N GLY A 396 28.41 12.45 15.77
CA GLY A 396 29.04 11.72 14.66
C GLY A 396 28.21 11.57 13.41
N LEU A 397 26.93 11.96 13.41
CA LEU A 397 26.07 11.99 12.24
C LEU A 397 25.77 13.43 11.80
N PRO A 398 25.57 13.69 10.51
CA PRO A 398 25.20 15.00 10.02
C PRO A 398 23.87 15.49 10.61
N ASP A 399 23.90 16.67 11.25
CA ASP A 399 22.69 17.29 11.80
C ASP A 399 22.17 18.36 10.83
N TRP A 400 21.02 18.10 10.24
CA TRP A 400 20.38 18.95 9.25
C TRP A 400 20.05 20.37 9.78
N THR A 401 19.91 20.56 11.11
CA THR A 401 19.66 21.87 11.70
C THR A 401 20.84 22.81 11.52
N GLY A 402 22.05 22.30 11.29
CA GLY A 402 23.23 23.08 10.99
C GLY A 402 23.16 23.86 9.68
N ASP A 403 22.27 23.50 8.75
CA ASP A 403 22.04 24.25 7.51
C ASP A 403 21.27 25.57 7.74
N PHE A 404 20.77 25.81 8.97
CA PHE A 404 19.95 26.97 9.30
C PHE A 404 20.74 27.98 10.16
N ALA A 405 20.95 29.16 9.62
CA ALA A 405 21.46 30.28 10.39
C ALA A 405 20.38 30.81 11.36
N ALA A 406 20.73 30.99 12.62
CA ALA A 406 19.82 31.53 13.62
C ALA A 406 19.36 32.95 13.23
N VAL A 407 18.06 33.22 13.41
CA VAL A 407 17.45 34.52 13.19
C VAL A 407 16.80 35.02 14.48
N PRO A 408 16.67 36.34 14.68
CA PRO A 408 15.89 36.85 15.80
C PRO A 408 14.49 36.22 15.78
N ALA A 409 14.08 35.61 16.89
CA ALA A 409 12.81 34.96 17.00
C ALA A 409 11.67 35.94 16.66
N ARG A 410 10.94 35.67 15.57
CA ARG A 410 9.69 36.32 15.23
C ARG A 410 8.56 35.35 15.54
N GLY A 411 7.58 35.74 16.30
CA GLY A 411 6.45 34.93 16.74
C GLY A 411 6.19 35.08 18.23
N ALA A 412 5.47 34.14 18.81
CA ALA A 412 5.04 34.23 20.19
C ALA A 412 6.23 34.22 21.18
N ALA A 413 6.31 35.21 22.03
CA ALA A 413 7.29 35.29 23.11
C ALA A 413 7.20 34.08 24.09
N ARG A 414 6.07 33.38 24.11
CA ARG A 414 5.80 32.20 24.95
C ARG A 414 5.10 31.13 24.12
N GLY A 415 5.53 29.88 24.19
CA GLY A 415 4.88 28.75 23.54
C GLY A 415 3.44 28.52 24.06
N THR A 416 2.67 27.71 23.34
CA THR A 416 1.31 27.33 23.73
C THR A 416 1.23 25.97 24.44
N GLY A 417 2.38 25.30 24.63
CA GLY A 417 2.44 23.96 25.22
C GLY A 417 2.61 22.83 24.21
N ILE A 418 2.69 23.14 22.92
CA ILE A 418 3.02 22.15 21.90
C ILE A 418 4.46 21.65 22.12
N GLY A 419 4.62 20.32 22.24
CA GLY A 419 5.91 19.68 22.54
C GLY A 419 6.59 19.06 21.32
N ARG A 420 5.85 18.35 20.48
CA ARG A 420 6.38 17.59 19.32
C ARG A 420 5.30 17.37 18.25
N VAL A 421 5.72 16.86 17.11
CA VAL A 421 4.77 16.29 16.12
C VAL A 421 4.24 14.96 16.68
N ASP A 422 2.94 14.78 16.72
CA ASP A 422 2.28 13.52 17.11
C ASP A 422 2.16 12.59 15.90
N HIS A 423 1.56 13.06 14.81
CA HIS A 423 1.41 12.31 13.58
C HIS A 423 1.27 13.21 12.35
N VAL A 424 1.43 12.60 11.18
CA VAL A 424 1.18 13.24 9.89
C VAL A 424 0.11 12.45 9.16
N ALA A 425 -0.95 13.12 8.70
CA ALA A 425 -1.99 12.49 7.91
C ALA A 425 -1.88 12.89 6.44
N LEU A 426 -1.75 11.87 5.60
CA LEU A 426 -1.56 11.97 4.16
C LEU A 426 -2.82 11.47 3.45
N THR A 427 -3.41 12.28 2.59
CA THR A 427 -4.52 11.85 1.75
C THR A 427 -3.97 11.25 0.47
N GLN A 428 -4.32 10.01 0.21
CA GLN A 428 -3.86 9.24 -0.93
C GLN A 428 -4.87 9.29 -2.07
N PRO A 429 -4.43 9.30 -3.34
CA PRO A 429 -5.29 8.97 -4.46
C PRO A 429 -5.92 7.60 -4.28
N TRP A 430 -7.17 7.42 -4.74
CA TRP A 430 -7.89 6.16 -4.57
C TRP A 430 -7.16 4.94 -5.14
N HIS A 431 -6.42 5.12 -6.22
CA HIS A 431 -5.67 4.06 -6.91
C HIS A 431 -4.27 3.80 -6.33
N GLN A 432 -3.80 4.61 -5.38
CA GLN A 432 -2.48 4.49 -4.74
C GLN A 432 -2.54 4.14 -3.25
N TYR A 433 -3.74 3.95 -2.70
CA TYR A 433 -3.89 3.71 -1.26
C TYR A 433 -3.19 2.42 -0.79
N ASP A 434 -3.44 1.31 -1.48
CA ASP A 434 -2.83 0.03 -1.12
C ASP A 434 -1.32 0.02 -1.40
N GLU A 435 -0.88 0.68 -2.48
CA GLU A 435 0.54 0.95 -2.76
C GLU A 435 1.20 1.73 -1.60
N ALA A 436 0.55 2.80 -1.12
CA ALA A 436 1.08 3.61 -0.02
C ALA A 436 1.20 2.79 1.27
N VAL A 437 0.22 1.95 1.59
CA VAL A 437 0.28 1.06 2.77
C VAL A 437 1.47 0.10 2.66
N LEU A 438 1.63 -0.58 1.51
CA LEU A 438 2.74 -1.51 1.28
C LEU A 438 4.09 -0.77 1.35
N PHE A 439 4.20 0.39 0.69
CA PHE A 439 5.40 1.21 0.69
C PHE A 439 5.85 1.58 2.12
N HIS A 440 5.00 2.21 2.90
CA HIS A 440 5.37 2.65 4.26
C HIS A 440 5.66 1.47 5.19
N ARG A 441 4.96 0.35 5.03
CA ARG A 441 5.22 -0.89 5.76
C ARG A 441 6.58 -1.49 5.42
N THR A 442 6.91 -1.63 4.14
CA THR A 442 8.09 -2.38 3.70
C THR A 442 9.35 -1.52 3.69
N VAL A 443 9.26 -0.26 3.22
CA VAL A 443 10.39 0.67 3.13
C VAL A 443 10.77 1.22 4.50
N LEU A 444 9.78 1.65 5.29
CA LEU A 444 10.02 2.28 6.60
C LEU A 444 9.93 1.30 7.78
N GLY A 445 9.49 0.07 7.55
CA GLY A 445 9.29 -0.91 8.62
C GLY A 445 8.15 -0.54 9.58
N LEU A 446 7.19 0.30 9.16
CA LEU A 446 6.06 0.68 9.98
C LEU A 446 5.02 -0.45 10.07
N SER A 447 4.42 -0.60 11.23
CA SER A 447 3.34 -1.58 11.47
C SER A 447 1.98 -0.95 11.17
N PRO A 448 1.20 -1.52 10.23
CA PRO A 448 -0.15 -1.03 9.95
C PRO A 448 -1.12 -1.47 11.04
N HIS A 449 -2.00 -0.56 11.46
CA HIS A 449 -3.19 -0.85 12.26
C HIS A 449 -4.34 -1.33 11.38
N ASP A 450 -5.45 -1.73 11.99
CA ASP A 450 -6.67 -2.06 11.27
C ASP A 450 -7.18 -0.86 10.47
N SER A 451 -7.73 -1.13 9.29
CA SER A 451 -8.36 -0.10 8.48
C SER A 451 -9.71 0.28 9.06
N VAL A 452 -9.96 1.57 9.16
CA VAL A 452 -11.26 2.10 9.57
C VAL A 452 -11.98 2.63 8.33
N GLU A 453 -13.20 2.16 8.11
CA GLU A 453 -14.08 2.64 7.04
C GLU A 453 -15.24 3.41 7.65
N ILE A 454 -15.45 4.63 7.17
CA ILE A 454 -16.43 5.56 7.72
C ILE A 454 -17.29 6.07 6.58
N ALA A 455 -18.61 5.92 6.72
CA ALA A 455 -19.54 6.56 5.80
C ALA A 455 -19.57 8.07 6.08
N ASP A 456 -19.21 8.85 5.09
CA ASP A 456 -19.30 10.30 5.11
C ASP A 456 -20.46 10.75 4.19
N PRO A 457 -20.99 11.99 4.28
CA PRO A 457 -22.08 12.45 3.43
C PRO A 457 -21.81 12.34 1.91
N TYR A 458 -20.57 12.26 1.50
CA TYR A 458 -20.14 12.27 0.09
C TYR A 458 -19.58 10.92 -0.39
N GLY A 459 -19.41 9.93 0.48
CA GLY A 459 -18.90 8.63 0.12
C GLY A 459 -18.29 7.85 1.27
N LEU A 460 -17.44 6.87 0.94
CA LEU A 460 -16.71 6.05 1.91
C LEU A 460 -15.32 6.66 2.14
N PHE A 461 -15.05 7.07 3.36
CA PHE A 461 -13.72 7.47 3.81
C PHE A 461 -13.03 6.27 4.46
N ARG A 462 -11.83 5.92 3.96
CA ARG A 462 -11.00 4.87 4.55
C ARG A 462 -9.76 5.48 5.17
N SER A 463 -9.41 5.04 6.36
CA SER A 463 -8.23 5.49 7.08
C SER A 463 -7.46 4.30 7.65
N ARG A 464 -6.14 4.36 7.58
CA ARG A 464 -5.24 3.40 8.22
C ARG A 464 -4.05 4.12 8.81
N ALA A 465 -3.80 3.88 10.07
CA ALA A 465 -2.59 4.34 10.72
C ALA A 465 -1.46 3.33 10.57
N LEU A 466 -0.23 3.84 10.49
CA LEU A 466 1.00 3.05 10.54
C LEU A 466 1.91 3.64 11.61
N THR A 467 2.47 2.80 12.45
CA THR A 467 3.30 3.23 13.57
C THR A 467 4.65 2.51 13.58
N GLY A 468 5.65 3.18 14.13
CA GLY A 468 6.98 2.62 14.29
C GLY A 468 7.75 3.26 15.43
N GLY A 469 8.64 2.46 16.05
CA GLY A 469 9.41 2.87 17.21
C GLY A 469 8.88 2.31 18.53
N THR A 470 9.63 2.50 19.60
CA THR A 470 9.33 1.94 20.93
C THR A 470 8.55 2.90 21.84
N GLY A 471 8.23 4.10 21.36
CA GLY A 471 7.60 5.14 22.18
C GLY A 471 8.52 5.81 23.22
N GLU A 472 9.72 5.28 23.43
CA GLU A 472 10.70 5.79 24.42
C GLU A 472 11.64 6.88 23.85
N ALA A 473 11.61 7.11 22.53
CA ALA A 473 12.44 8.11 21.90
C ALA A 473 11.97 9.55 22.22
N ARG A 474 12.90 10.50 22.23
CA ARG A 474 12.64 11.93 22.48
C ARG A 474 11.49 12.51 21.64
N LEU A 475 11.38 12.10 20.37
CA LEU A 475 10.30 12.51 19.46
C LEU A 475 9.06 11.62 19.54
N GLY A 476 9.06 10.64 20.45
CA GLY A 476 7.98 9.67 20.59
C GLY A 476 8.04 8.56 19.54
N GLU A 477 6.93 8.26 18.94
CA GLU A 477 6.73 7.20 17.95
C GLU A 477 6.46 7.83 16.58
N ALA A 478 7.02 7.26 15.51
CA ALA A 478 6.67 7.70 14.16
C ALA A 478 5.24 7.21 13.83
N ARG A 479 4.35 8.14 13.53
CA ARG A 479 2.95 7.87 13.21
C ARG A 479 2.57 8.55 11.90
N LEU A 480 2.16 7.74 10.92
CA LEU A 480 1.60 8.19 9.66
C LEU A 480 0.17 7.68 9.53
N VAL A 481 -0.75 8.54 9.12
CA VAL A 481 -2.14 8.17 8.88
C VAL A 481 -2.42 8.33 7.38
N LEU A 482 -2.75 7.23 6.73
CA LEU A 482 -3.11 7.22 5.31
C LEU A 482 -4.62 7.28 5.17
N ASN A 483 -5.11 8.29 4.49
CA ASN A 483 -6.52 8.53 4.26
C ASN A 483 -6.85 8.37 2.78
N LEU A 484 -7.91 7.64 2.48
CA LEU A 484 -8.52 7.59 1.15
C LEU A 484 -9.73 8.51 1.14
N ALA A 485 -9.66 9.59 0.36
CA ALA A 485 -10.80 10.49 0.19
C ALA A 485 -11.73 10.01 -0.92
N PRO A 486 -13.06 10.11 -0.73
CA PRO A 486 -14.05 9.55 -1.64
C PRO A 486 -14.19 10.30 -2.98
N VAL A 487 -13.60 11.48 -3.15
CA VAL A 487 -13.78 12.30 -4.35
C VAL A 487 -12.62 12.16 -5.31
N PRO A 488 -12.86 11.68 -6.56
CA PRO A 488 -11.84 11.53 -7.60
C PRO A 488 -11.60 12.87 -8.32
N THR A 489 -11.18 13.92 -7.63
CA THR A 489 -10.75 15.16 -8.29
C THR A 489 -9.25 15.32 -8.12
N GLU A 490 -8.55 15.50 -9.22
CA GLU A 490 -7.09 15.68 -9.24
C GLU A 490 -6.62 16.87 -8.40
N ASP A 491 -7.46 17.85 -8.15
CA ASP A 491 -7.12 19.10 -7.47
C ASP A 491 -7.93 19.47 -6.22
N ALA A 492 -9.13 18.98 -6.03
CA ALA A 492 -9.97 19.34 -4.89
C ALA A 492 -10.02 18.21 -3.86
N GLY A 493 -9.49 18.42 -2.69
CA GLY A 493 -9.76 17.57 -1.55
C GLY A 493 -8.60 16.79 -0.96
N ARG A 494 -7.37 16.96 -1.40
CA ARG A 494 -6.20 16.36 -0.73
C ARG A 494 -5.70 17.25 0.41
N ALA A 495 -6.58 17.60 1.33
CA ALA A 495 -6.16 18.27 2.55
C ALA A 495 -5.38 17.28 3.42
N GLN A 496 -4.15 17.65 3.74
CA GLN A 496 -3.27 16.92 4.64
C GLN A 496 -3.25 17.61 5.98
N HIS A 497 -2.95 16.90 7.06
CA HIS A 497 -2.77 17.59 8.33
C HIS A 497 -1.51 17.14 9.06
N LEU A 498 -1.02 18.06 9.86
CA LEU A 498 0.08 17.85 10.78
C LEU A 498 -0.47 18.01 12.20
N ALA A 499 -0.38 16.95 12.98
CA ALA A 499 -0.83 16.92 14.36
C ALA A 499 0.32 17.17 15.33
N PHE A 500 0.07 18.04 16.33
CA PHE A 500 1.02 18.39 17.36
C PHE A 500 0.53 17.93 18.74
N ALA A 501 1.42 17.31 19.50
CA ALA A 501 1.14 16.86 20.85
C ALA A 501 1.26 18.01 21.86
N THR A 502 0.32 18.04 22.80
CA THR A 502 0.36 18.89 24.00
C THR A 502 0.02 18.07 25.24
N ASP A 503 0.47 18.52 26.40
CA ASP A 503 0.12 17.90 27.71
C ASP A 503 -1.15 18.49 28.31
N ASP A 504 -1.58 19.69 27.85
CA ASP A 504 -2.82 20.38 28.28
C ASP A 504 -3.54 20.99 27.09
N ILE A 505 -4.52 20.24 26.57
CA ILE A 505 -5.29 20.65 25.38
C ILE A 505 -6.15 21.90 25.64
N VAL A 506 -6.71 22.03 26.85
CA VAL A 506 -7.59 23.16 27.21
C VAL A 506 -6.79 24.44 27.31
N ALA A 507 -5.66 24.44 28.01
CA ALA A 507 -4.78 25.61 28.09
C ALA A 507 -4.23 25.97 26.70
N THR A 508 -3.83 25.00 25.91
CA THR A 508 -3.35 25.22 24.53
C THR A 508 -4.44 25.84 23.66
N ALA A 509 -5.67 25.29 23.66
CA ALA A 509 -6.77 25.80 22.85
C ALA A 509 -7.14 27.26 23.20
N ARG A 510 -7.16 27.59 24.50
CA ARG A 510 -7.41 28.97 24.96
C ARG A 510 -6.34 29.93 24.43
N LEU A 511 -5.06 29.61 24.59
CA LEU A 511 -3.96 30.45 24.12
C LEU A 511 -3.96 30.60 22.58
N VAL A 512 -4.23 29.54 21.84
CA VAL A 512 -4.31 29.56 20.38
C VAL A 512 -5.46 30.46 19.91
N ARG A 513 -6.61 30.38 20.57
CA ARG A 513 -7.78 31.24 20.29
C ARG A 513 -7.55 32.69 20.65
N GLU A 514 -6.95 32.95 21.82
CA GLU A 514 -6.59 34.32 22.25
C GLU A 514 -5.63 35.01 21.27
N ARG A 515 -4.78 34.22 20.56
CA ARG A 515 -3.86 34.72 19.52
C ARG A 515 -4.51 34.88 18.15
N GLY A 516 -5.80 34.61 18.04
CA GLY A 516 -6.57 34.83 16.83
C GLY A 516 -6.50 33.75 15.78
N ALA A 517 -6.01 32.52 16.10
CA ALA A 517 -6.11 31.43 15.16
C ALA A 517 -7.58 31.07 14.92
N ALA A 518 -7.93 30.90 13.65
CA ALA A 518 -9.23 30.37 13.27
C ALA A 518 -9.26 28.85 13.55
N LEU A 519 -10.08 28.43 14.51
CA LEU A 519 -10.33 27.02 14.79
C LEU A 519 -11.52 26.53 13.96
N LEU A 520 -11.51 25.24 13.65
CA LEU A 520 -12.62 24.57 12.96
C LEU A 520 -13.84 24.57 13.88
N ALA A 521 -14.97 25.13 13.39
CA ALA A 521 -16.21 25.16 14.14
C ALA A 521 -16.87 23.78 14.16
N ILE A 522 -16.96 23.18 15.34
CA ILE A 522 -17.56 21.86 15.53
C ILE A 522 -19.06 22.02 15.79
N PRO A 523 -19.95 21.30 15.09
CA PRO A 523 -21.40 21.38 15.28
C PRO A 523 -21.81 21.01 16.72
N ALA A 524 -22.83 21.74 17.25
CA ALA A 524 -23.33 21.49 18.61
C ALA A 524 -23.81 20.07 18.84
N ASN A 525 -24.44 19.45 17.83
CA ASN A 525 -24.92 18.08 17.87
C ASN A 525 -23.83 17.06 18.24
N TYR A 526 -22.57 17.34 17.88
CA TYR A 526 -21.46 16.48 18.26
C TYR A 526 -21.28 16.41 19.78
N HIS A 527 -21.32 17.55 20.45
CA HIS A 527 -21.17 17.62 21.91
C HIS A 527 -22.41 17.08 22.65
N ASP A 528 -23.60 17.19 22.06
CA ASP A 528 -24.82 16.59 22.58
C ASP A 528 -24.73 15.04 22.49
N ASP A 529 -24.14 14.49 21.41
CA ASP A 529 -23.87 13.06 21.26
C ASP A 529 -22.75 12.56 22.22
N LEU A 530 -21.73 13.38 22.48
CA LEU A 530 -20.71 13.06 23.48
C LEU A 530 -21.29 12.86 24.88
N ASP A 531 -22.24 13.71 25.27
CA ASP A 531 -22.94 13.60 26.57
C ASP A 531 -23.75 12.30 26.69
N ALA A 532 -24.26 11.81 25.55
CA ALA A 532 -24.97 10.52 25.51
C ALA A 532 -24.03 9.31 25.59
N ARG A 533 -22.77 9.45 25.15
CA ARG A 533 -21.80 8.35 25.07
C ARG A 533 -20.88 8.26 26.28
N PHE A 534 -20.53 9.39 26.88
CA PHE A 534 -19.51 9.48 27.90
C PHE A 534 -19.98 10.30 29.12
N VAL A 535 -19.39 10.02 30.27
CA VAL A 535 -19.61 10.79 31.49
C VAL A 535 -18.42 11.72 31.70
N PHE A 536 -18.67 13.02 31.76
CA PHE A 536 -17.67 14.06 31.97
C PHE A 536 -17.74 14.64 33.38
N ALA A 537 -16.65 15.25 33.83
CA ALA A 537 -16.65 16.05 35.03
C ALA A 537 -17.55 17.32 34.87
N PRO A 538 -18.09 17.87 35.95
CA PRO A 538 -18.91 19.10 35.85
C PRO A 538 -18.19 20.25 35.13
N GLY A 539 -18.79 20.77 34.04
CA GLY A 539 -18.25 21.85 33.24
C GLY A 539 -17.17 21.46 32.21
N GLU A 540 -16.75 20.20 32.18
CA GLU A 540 -15.75 19.73 31.23
C GLU A 540 -16.28 19.73 29.78
N LEU A 541 -17.47 19.20 29.56
CA LEU A 541 -18.11 19.18 28.24
C LEU A 541 -18.45 20.59 27.74
N ASP A 542 -18.85 21.50 28.64
CA ASP A 542 -19.08 22.90 28.29
C ASP A 542 -17.78 23.57 27.80
N THR A 543 -16.66 23.27 28.44
CA THR A 543 -15.34 23.73 28.02
C THR A 543 -14.95 23.16 26.64
N TYR A 544 -15.24 21.87 26.37
CA TYR A 544 -14.97 21.28 25.05
C TYR A 544 -15.83 21.92 23.97
N ARG A 545 -17.10 22.15 24.25
CA ARG A 545 -18.03 22.84 23.35
C ARG A 545 -17.56 24.28 23.04
N GLU A 546 -17.14 25.02 24.05
CA GLU A 546 -16.63 26.37 23.88
C GLU A 546 -15.38 26.44 23.01
N LEU A 547 -14.46 25.50 23.21
CA LEU A 547 -13.14 25.50 22.55
C LEU A 547 -13.09 24.68 21.27
N GLY A 548 -14.17 24.00 20.88
CA GLY A 548 -14.22 23.12 19.71
C GLY A 548 -13.38 21.85 19.86
N ILE A 549 -13.21 21.38 21.10
CA ILE A 549 -12.44 20.17 21.41
C ILE A 549 -13.30 18.94 21.13
N LEU A 550 -12.75 18.02 20.35
CA LEU A 550 -13.30 16.68 20.11
C LEU A 550 -12.69 15.69 21.11
N TYR A 551 -13.43 14.62 21.38
CA TYR A 551 -13.06 13.60 22.37
C TYR A 551 -13.28 12.19 21.83
N ASP A 552 -12.38 11.29 22.19
CA ASP A 552 -12.54 9.85 21.96
C ASP A 552 -11.96 9.08 23.15
N ARG A 553 -12.41 7.83 23.34
CA ARG A 553 -11.96 6.97 24.40
C ARG A 553 -11.95 5.53 23.92
N ASP A 554 -10.84 4.84 24.14
CA ASP A 554 -10.73 3.42 23.81
C ASP A 554 -11.30 2.51 24.91
N GLU A 555 -11.44 1.22 24.59
CA GLU A 555 -11.97 0.21 25.51
C GLU A 555 -11.10 -0.01 26.77
N ARG A 556 -9.82 0.39 26.73
CA ARG A 556 -8.87 0.31 27.84
C ARG A 556 -8.91 1.52 28.75
N GLY A 557 -9.72 2.52 28.40
CA GLY A 557 -9.88 3.76 29.15
C GLY A 557 -8.86 4.83 28.79
N GLY A 558 -8.07 4.63 27.74
CA GLY A 558 -7.23 5.67 27.16
C GLY A 558 -8.08 6.73 26.51
N GLU A 559 -7.69 8.01 26.63
CA GLU A 559 -8.46 9.15 26.14
C GLU A 559 -7.67 9.97 25.14
N PHE A 560 -8.40 10.54 24.17
CA PHE A 560 -7.88 11.37 23.10
C PHE A 560 -8.71 12.65 23.00
N ARG A 561 -8.07 13.78 23.19
CA ARG A 561 -8.66 15.10 23.06
C ARG A 561 -7.94 15.84 21.95
N HIS A 562 -8.68 16.49 21.08
CA HIS A 562 -8.07 17.19 19.96
C HIS A 562 -8.94 18.33 19.43
N PHE A 563 -8.31 19.29 18.77
CA PHE A 563 -8.98 20.33 18.00
C PHE A 563 -8.24 20.61 16.71
N TYR A 564 -8.92 21.23 15.76
CA TYR A 564 -8.39 21.54 14.44
C TYR A 564 -8.38 23.04 14.18
N THR A 565 -7.38 23.51 13.39
CA THR A 565 -7.43 24.85 12.79
C THR A 565 -8.27 24.83 11.51
N ALA A 566 -8.71 26.01 11.08
CA ALA A 566 -9.17 26.18 9.70
C ALA A 566 -8.05 25.85 8.71
N SER A 567 -8.42 25.48 7.49
CA SER A 567 -7.46 25.12 6.44
C SER A 567 -6.76 26.37 5.89
N THR A 568 -5.45 26.24 5.62
CA THR A 568 -4.65 27.23 4.89
C THR A 568 -4.10 26.56 3.63
N GLY A 569 -4.70 26.82 2.49
CA GLY A 569 -4.45 26.07 1.27
C GLY A 569 -4.87 24.61 1.43
N ARG A 570 -3.91 23.67 1.27
CA ARG A 570 -4.15 22.22 1.36
C ARG A 570 -3.62 21.61 2.66
N ILE A 571 -3.37 22.43 3.68
CA ILE A 571 -2.89 22.00 5.00
C ILE A 571 -3.80 22.59 6.08
N PHE A 572 -4.03 21.83 7.14
CA PHE A 572 -4.55 22.29 8.41
C PHE A 572 -3.76 21.63 9.54
N PHE A 573 -3.86 22.22 10.73
CA PHE A 573 -3.17 21.68 11.89
C PHE A 573 -4.16 21.08 12.87
N GLU A 574 -3.73 20.02 13.52
CA GLU A 574 -4.41 19.39 14.62
C GLU A 574 -3.55 19.57 15.89
N VAL A 575 -4.17 19.79 17.03
CA VAL A 575 -3.49 19.71 18.33
C VAL A 575 -4.15 18.59 19.12
N VAL A 576 -3.32 17.70 19.70
CA VAL A 576 -3.79 16.47 20.34
C VAL A 576 -3.21 16.31 21.74
N GLN A 577 -4.04 15.78 22.64
CA GLN A 577 -3.61 15.25 23.93
C GLN A 577 -4.02 13.79 24.06
N ARG A 578 -3.05 12.95 24.37
CA ARG A 578 -3.25 11.52 24.64
C ARG A 578 -3.02 11.23 26.12
N THR A 579 -3.95 10.56 26.77
CA THR A 579 -3.81 10.13 28.16
C THR A 579 -4.18 8.64 28.30
N GLY A 580 -3.77 8.00 29.39
CA GLY A 580 -4.11 6.60 29.66
C GLY A 580 -3.61 5.57 28.63
N GLY A 581 -2.59 5.93 27.83
CA GLY A 581 -2.04 5.00 26.83
C GLY A 581 -2.88 4.87 25.55
N TYR A 582 -3.75 5.83 25.23
CA TYR A 582 -4.55 5.82 24.00
C TYR A 582 -3.68 5.71 22.75
N GLN A 583 -3.95 4.71 21.91
CA GLN A 583 -3.22 4.44 20.67
C GLN A 583 -4.01 4.74 19.39
N GLY A 584 -5.31 5.05 19.50
CA GLY A 584 -6.15 5.43 18.36
C GLY A 584 -5.80 6.79 17.75
N TYR A 585 -6.56 7.20 16.75
CA TYR A 585 -6.37 8.47 16.00
C TYR A 585 -7.66 9.29 15.92
N GLY A 586 -8.57 9.09 16.87
CA GLY A 586 -9.86 9.78 16.88
C GLY A 586 -10.68 9.52 15.62
N ALA A 587 -10.56 8.33 15.02
CA ALA A 587 -11.23 7.99 13.76
C ALA A 587 -12.76 8.17 13.85
N ALA A 588 -13.35 7.92 15.04
CA ALA A 588 -14.77 8.16 15.30
C ALA A 588 -15.21 9.63 15.07
N ASN A 589 -14.27 10.58 15.16
CA ASN A 589 -14.51 12.00 14.96
C ASN A 589 -14.29 12.48 13.52
N ALA A 590 -13.75 11.62 12.64
CA ALA A 590 -13.48 12.00 11.25
C ALA A 590 -14.71 12.46 10.46
N PRO A 591 -15.92 11.87 10.59
CA PRO A 591 -17.12 12.35 9.91
C PRO A 591 -17.48 13.79 10.29
N VAL A 592 -17.37 14.10 11.59
CA VAL A 592 -17.69 15.45 12.11
C VAL A 592 -16.69 16.47 11.56
N ARG A 593 -15.41 16.14 11.57
CA ARG A 593 -14.36 16.98 10.98
C ARG A 593 -14.59 17.23 9.50
N LEU A 594 -14.85 16.18 8.72
CA LEU A 594 -15.07 16.28 7.27
C LEU A 594 -16.28 17.14 6.95
N ALA A 595 -17.40 16.95 7.67
CA ALA A 595 -18.60 17.75 7.51
C ALA A 595 -18.36 19.23 7.88
N ALA A 596 -17.65 19.50 8.98
CA ALA A 596 -17.31 20.86 9.41
C ALA A 596 -16.37 21.55 8.39
N GLN A 597 -15.41 20.85 7.83
CA GLN A 597 -14.52 21.38 6.78
C GLN A 597 -15.28 21.66 5.48
N GLY A 598 -16.20 20.78 5.08
CA GLY A 598 -17.08 21.01 3.93
C GLY A 598 -17.95 22.25 4.07
N ALA A 599 -18.53 22.46 5.26
CA ALA A 599 -19.34 23.65 5.55
C ALA A 599 -18.52 24.95 5.57
N ALA A 600 -17.26 24.91 5.95
CA ALA A 600 -16.37 26.09 5.98
C ALA A 600 -15.82 26.47 4.58
N GLY A 601 -15.87 25.57 3.58
CA GLY A 601 -15.44 25.81 2.21
C GLY A 601 -16.53 26.33 1.27
N HIS A 602 -17.74 26.42 1.77
CA HIS A 602 -18.90 27.06 1.12
C HIS A 602 -19.24 28.38 1.81
#